data_f4d3551d9bee83d2b683912aa39fcd8b
#
_entry.id   f4d3551d9bee83d2b683912aa39fcd8b
#
_cell.length_a   1.000
_cell.length_b   1.000
_cell.length_c   1.000
_cell.angle_alpha   90.00
_cell.angle_beta   90.00
_cell.angle_gamma   90.00
#
_symmetry.space_group_name_H-M   'P 1'
#
loop_
_entity.id
_entity.type
_entity.pdbx_description
1 polymer ?
#
loop_
_entity_poly.entity_id
_entity_poly.type
_entity_poly.pdbx_seq_one_letter_code
_entity_poly.pdbx_strand_id
1 'polypeptide(L)'
;MALKPCKECGNQISDKAESCPQCGAKQPKKMGIFAWIAIIFVGLLVIGAIADGGDGSSVSEPSPKELALQNLGFDFEWGKAGFDSVMEINMTIKNNGTKDVKDLTVECVHSSNSGTVVDRNKREVYEVIKAGETKKINNFNMGFIHSQATSSSCSVVDLVVM
;
A
#
# COMPACT_ATOMS: atom_id res chain seq x y z
N MET A 1 -22.68 -25.28 42.80
CA MET A 1 -22.66 -25.91 41.45
C MET A 1 -23.44 -24.98 40.55
N ALA A 2 -22.85 -24.56 39.45
CA ALA A 2 -23.55 -23.67 38.52
C ALA A 2 -24.43 -24.49 37.57
N LEU A 3 -25.64 -24.02 37.31
CA LEU A 3 -26.56 -24.60 36.33
C LEU A 3 -26.52 -23.76 35.08
N LYS A 4 -26.56 -24.39 33.90
CA LYS A 4 -26.66 -23.71 32.60
C LYS A 4 -27.86 -24.27 31.81
N PRO A 5 -28.51 -23.47 30.96
CA PRO A 5 -29.57 -23.98 30.11
C PRO A 5 -29.00 -24.87 29.00
N CYS A 6 -29.65 -25.98 28.69
CA CYS A 6 -29.30 -26.83 27.57
C CYS A 6 -29.58 -26.08 26.26
N LYS A 7 -28.65 -26.11 25.30
CA LYS A 7 -28.80 -25.39 24.03
C LYS A 7 -29.92 -25.92 23.12
N GLU A 8 -30.34 -27.20 23.29
CA GLU A 8 -31.33 -27.83 22.47
C GLU A 8 -32.76 -27.77 23.07
N CYS A 9 -32.90 -28.04 24.38
CA CYS A 9 -34.23 -28.11 25.01
C CYS A 9 -34.49 -27.05 26.09
N GLY A 10 -33.52 -26.20 26.41
CA GLY A 10 -33.66 -25.10 27.40
C GLY A 10 -33.66 -25.55 28.86
N ASN A 11 -33.69 -26.87 29.18
CA ASN A 11 -33.70 -27.33 30.54
C ASN A 11 -32.40 -27.06 31.30
N GLN A 12 -32.53 -26.75 32.58
CA GLN A 12 -31.37 -26.47 33.46
C GLN A 12 -30.56 -27.75 33.71
N ILE A 13 -29.30 -27.74 33.33
CA ILE A 13 -28.38 -28.86 33.53
C ILE A 13 -27.12 -28.41 34.24
N SER A 14 -26.40 -29.31 34.87
CA SER A 14 -25.11 -29.00 35.47
C SER A 14 -24.12 -28.50 34.44
N ASP A 15 -23.32 -27.51 34.74
CA ASP A 15 -22.28 -26.97 33.84
C ASP A 15 -21.20 -27.99 33.47
N LYS A 16 -21.08 -29.07 34.28
CA LYS A 16 -20.17 -30.21 34.07
C LYS A 16 -20.80 -31.41 33.34
N ALA A 17 -22.12 -31.36 33.01
CA ALA A 17 -22.79 -32.47 32.36
C ALA A 17 -22.32 -32.62 30.91
N GLU A 18 -21.91 -33.82 30.51
CA GLU A 18 -21.45 -34.15 29.14
C GLU A 18 -22.62 -34.31 28.18
N SER A 19 -23.80 -34.69 28.68
CA SER A 19 -25.04 -34.79 27.92
C SER A 19 -26.23 -34.31 28.74
N CYS A 20 -27.25 -33.84 28.05
CA CYS A 20 -28.53 -33.44 28.69
C CYS A 20 -29.35 -34.68 29.08
N PRO A 21 -29.75 -34.87 30.36
CA PRO A 21 -30.55 -36.03 30.78
C PRO A 21 -31.96 -36.04 30.17
N GLN A 22 -32.45 -34.88 29.71
CA GLN A 22 -33.82 -34.75 29.18
C GLN A 22 -33.90 -34.99 27.67
N CYS A 23 -32.93 -34.54 26.89
CA CYS A 23 -32.98 -34.66 25.43
C CYS A 23 -31.78 -35.44 24.84
N GLY A 24 -30.83 -35.94 25.65
CA GLY A 24 -29.68 -36.68 25.20
C GLY A 24 -28.61 -35.87 24.44
N ALA A 25 -28.81 -34.59 24.20
CA ALA A 25 -27.92 -33.76 23.42
C ALA A 25 -26.54 -33.60 24.12
N LYS A 26 -25.44 -33.83 23.39
CA LYS A 26 -24.09 -33.63 23.89
C LYS A 26 -23.79 -32.14 24.10
N GLN A 27 -23.28 -31.80 25.27
CA GLN A 27 -22.93 -30.42 25.59
C GLN A 27 -21.46 -30.14 25.24
N PRO A 28 -21.16 -28.98 24.63
CA PRO A 28 -19.80 -28.60 24.33
C PRO A 28 -18.98 -28.46 25.62
N LYS A 29 -17.87 -29.19 25.72
CA LYS A 29 -16.93 -29.06 26.82
C LYS A 29 -16.28 -27.69 26.78
N LYS A 30 -16.26 -26.97 27.91
CA LYS A 30 -15.47 -25.73 28.02
C LYS A 30 -13.99 -26.12 27.94
N MET A 31 -13.30 -25.66 26.91
CA MET A 31 -11.83 -25.78 26.86
C MET A 31 -11.25 -24.98 28.01
N GLY A 32 -10.44 -25.65 28.85
CA GLY A 32 -9.75 -24.98 29.96
C GLY A 32 -8.74 -23.94 29.46
N ILE A 33 -8.45 -22.97 30.28
CA ILE A 33 -7.45 -21.90 29.98
C ILE A 33 -6.11 -22.50 29.52
N PHE A 34 -5.72 -23.66 30.08
CA PHE A 34 -4.51 -24.38 29.67
C PHE A 34 -4.54 -24.89 28.24
N ALA A 35 -5.71 -25.31 27.72
CA ALA A 35 -5.86 -25.69 26.33
C ALA A 35 -5.73 -24.48 25.40
N TRP A 36 -6.23 -23.33 25.79
CA TRP A 36 -6.06 -22.08 25.07
C TRP A 36 -4.59 -21.61 25.02
N ILE A 37 -3.90 -21.70 26.16
CA ILE A 37 -2.46 -21.38 26.25
C ILE A 37 -1.64 -22.33 25.37
N ALA A 38 -1.97 -23.64 25.38
CA ALA A 38 -1.30 -24.62 24.53
C ALA A 38 -1.50 -24.33 23.04
N ILE A 39 -2.70 -23.91 22.62
CA ILE A 39 -3.00 -23.55 21.23
C ILE A 39 -2.21 -22.28 20.84
N ILE A 40 -2.14 -21.29 21.71
CA ILE A 40 -1.35 -20.07 21.44
C ILE A 40 0.14 -20.42 21.36
N PHE A 41 0.65 -21.28 22.25
CA PHE A 41 2.06 -21.67 22.26
C PHE A 41 2.44 -22.47 21.01
N VAL A 42 1.58 -23.41 20.60
CA VAL A 42 1.76 -24.17 19.35
C VAL A 42 1.63 -23.25 18.14
N GLY A 43 0.69 -22.31 18.14
CA GLY A 43 0.54 -21.30 17.10
C GLY A 43 1.79 -20.43 16.95
N LEU A 44 2.38 -19.98 18.04
CA LEU A 44 3.64 -19.20 18.05
C LEU A 44 4.84 -20.04 17.55
N LEU A 45 4.91 -21.34 17.91
CA LEU A 45 5.95 -22.25 17.42
C LEU A 45 5.81 -22.53 15.91
N VAL A 46 4.57 -22.66 15.41
CA VAL A 46 4.32 -22.85 13.99
C VAL A 46 4.67 -21.58 13.20
N ILE A 47 4.33 -20.39 13.70
CA ILE A 47 4.72 -19.11 13.09
C ILE A 47 6.25 -18.96 13.09
N GLY A 48 6.93 -19.36 14.18
CA GLY A 48 8.39 -19.39 14.24
C GLY A 48 9.04 -20.36 13.25
N ALA A 49 8.42 -21.54 13.03
CA ALA A 49 8.93 -22.53 12.09
C ALA A 49 8.67 -22.20 10.62
N ILE A 50 7.63 -21.41 10.32
CA ILE A 50 7.36 -20.92 8.95
C ILE A 50 8.28 -19.71 8.64
N ALA A 51 8.75 -18.99 9.66
CA ALA A 51 9.71 -17.89 9.48
C ALA A 51 11.13 -18.38 9.12
N ASP A 52 11.43 -19.69 9.31
CA ASP A 52 12.74 -20.28 8.97
C ASP A 52 12.71 -21.11 7.66
N GLY A 53 11.57 -21.13 6.97
CA GLY A 53 11.35 -21.81 5.69
C GLY A 53 11.21 -20.86 4.52
N GLY A 54 12.32 -20.23 4.10
CA GLY A 54 12.54 -19.72 2.74
C GLY A 54 11.54 -18.73 2.19
N ASP A 55 11.76 -17.49 2.41
CA ASP A 55 12.08 -16.52 1.35
C ASP A 55 12.80 -15.38 2.06
N GLY A 56 14.05 -15.21 1.71
CA GLY A 56 14.84 -14.09 2.19
C GLY A 56 14.17 -12.80 1.75
N SER A 57 13.30 -12.25 2.58
CA SER A 57 13.17 -10.83 2.69
C SER A 57 14.50 -10.35 3.26
N SER A 58 15.55 -10.43 2.41
CA SER A 58 16.64 -9.50 2.53
C SER A 58 15.96 -8.15 2.62
N VAL A 59 16.10 -7.45 3.72
CA VAL A 59 16.06 -6.01 3.75
C VAL A 59 17.19 -5.63 2.80
N SER A 60 16.88 -5.61 1.50
CA SER A 60 17.79 -5.15 0.47
C SER A 60 18.03 -3.70 0.85
N GLU A 61 19.26 -3.33 1.11
CA GLU A 61 19.60 -1.91 1.14
C GLU A 61 18.97 -1.29 -0.10
N PRO A 62 18.24 -0.16 0.06
CA PRO A 62 17.57 0.46 -1.06
C PRO A 62 18.60 0.71 -2.17
N SER A 63 18.26 0.33 -3.38
CA SER A 63 19.14 0.52 -4.53
C SER A 63 19.51 2.01 -4.68
N PRO A 64 20.65 2.34 -5.27
CA PRO A 64 21.03 3.75 -5.50
C PRO A 64 19.94 4.55 -6.20
N LYS A 65 19.15 3.90 -7.06
CA LYS A 65 18.00 4.48 -7.75
C LYS A 65 16.83 4.78 -6.82
N GLU A 66 16.48 3.86 -5.93
CA GLU A 66 15.43 4.06 -4.92
C GLU A 66 15.80 5.16 -3.94
N LEU A 67 17.06 5.20 -3.50
CA LEU A 67 17.56 6.29 -2.65
C LEU A 67 17.48 7.63 -3.38
N ALA A 68 17.82 7.69 -4.66
CA ALA A 68 17.74 8.90 -5.45
C ALA A 68 16.28 9.36 -5.60
N LEU A 69 15.34 8.46 -5.90
CA LEU A 69 13.90 8.77 -5.99
C LEU A 69 13.34 9.32 -4.67
N GLN A 70 13.71 8.73 -3.53
CA GLN A 70 13.28 9.19 -2.21
C GLN A 70 13.83 10.57 -1.85
N ASN A 71 14.98 10.96 -2.41
CA ASN A 71 15.64 12.25 -2.17
C ASN A 71 15.28 13.32 -3.21
N LEU A 72 14.35 13.03 -4.15
CA LEU A 72 13.82 14.05 -5.04
C LEU A 72 12.65 14.80 -4.42
N GLY A 73 12.76 16.13 -4.38
CA GLY A 73 11.62 17.01 -4.21
C GLY A 73 10.96 17.25 -5.58
N PHE A 74 9.64 17.14 -5.65
CA PHE A 74 8.88 17.35 -6.88
C PHE A 74 7.62 18.15 -6.58
N ASP A 75 7.53 19.33 -7.16
CA ASP A 75 6.37 20.22 -7.10
C ASP A 75 5.90 20.50 -8.51
N PHE A 76 4.60 20.62 -8.73
CA PHE A 76 4.05 20.87 -10.05
C PHE A 76 2.75 21.66 -10.03
N GLU A 77 2.54 22.39 -11.14
CA GLU A 77 1.26 22.98 -11.53
C GLU A 77 0.92 22.47 -12.92
N TRP A 78 -0.34 22.20 -13.19
CA TRP A 78 -0.75 21.67 -14.47
C TRP A 78 -1.94 22.43 -15.06
N GLY A 79 -2.08 22.36 -16.35
CA GLY A 79 -3.18 22.96 -17.07
C GLY A 79 -3.50 22.19 -18.36
N LYS A 80 -4.63 22.53 -18.95
CA LYS A 80 -5.02 22.03 -20.28
C LYS A 80 -4.71 23.07 -21.33
N ALA A 81 -4.09 22.64 -22.41
CA ALA A 81 -3.77 23.42 -23.60
C ALA A 81 -4.35 22.74 -24.84
N GLY A 82 -4.20 23.34 -26.02
CA GLY A 82 -4.61 22.73 -27.28
C GLY A 82 -6.08 22.31 -27.29
N PHE A 83 -7.01 23.23 -27.09
CA PHE A 83 -8.46 22.98 -27.02
C PHE A 83 -8.84 22.01 -25.90
N ASP A 84 -8.23 22.12 -24.73
CA ASP A 84 -8.42 21.28 -23.55
C ASP A 84 -8.05 19.79 -23.76
N SER A 85 -7.26 19.49 -24.78
CA SER A 85 -6.91 18.12 -25.16
C SER A 85 -5.49 17.70 -24.76
N VAL A 86 -4.62 18.67 -24.45
CA VAL A 86 -3.21 18.42 -24.11
C VAL A 86 -2.94 18.88 -22.69
N MET A 87 -2.23 18.05 -21.91
CA MET A 87 -1.74 18.43 -20.59
C MET A 87 -0.40 19.12 -20.72
N GLU A 88 -0.30 20.31 -20.17
CA GLU A 88 0.97 21.01 -19.92
C GLU A 88 1.23 21.11 -18.41
N ILE A 89 2.49 20.96 -18.03
CA ILE A 89 2.93 20.98 -16.63
C ILE A 89 4.11 21.95 -16.45
N ASN A 90 4.03 22.76 -15.44
CA ASN A 90 5.18 23.49 -14.90
C ASN A 90 5.67 22.73 -13.68
N MET A 91 6.92 22.30 -13.67
CA MET A 91 7.45 21.49 -12.58
C MET A 91 8.75 22.06 -12.02
N THR A 92 8.91 21.87 -10.72
CA THR A 92 10.14 22.17 -10.00
C THR A 92 10.68 20.88 -9.42
N ILE A 93 11.87 20.50 -9.81
CA ILE A 93 12.52 19.25 -9.36
C ILE A 93 13.76 19.65 -8.55
N LYS A 94 13.85 19.16 -7.32
CA LYS A 94 14.99 19.40 -6.44
C LYS A 94 15.67 18.08 -6.12
N ASN A 95 16.94 17.96 -6.47
CA ASN A 95 17.75 16.80 -6.10
C ASN A 95 18.40 17.04 -4.72
N ASN A 96 17.80 16.48 -3.67
CA ASN A 96 18.35 16.55 -2.31
C ASN A 96 19.36 15.41 -2.04
N GLY A 97 19.63 14.55 -3.03
CA GLY A 97 20.59 13.46 -2.94
C GLY A 97 22.04 13.92 -3.13
N THR A 98 22.96 12.97 -3.04
CA THR A 98 24.41 13.19 -3.17
C THR A 98 24.96 12.80 -4.54
N LYS A 99 24.13 12.27 -5.42
CA LYS A 99 24.45 11.85 -6.78
C LYS A 99 23.69 12.68 -7.79
N ASP A 100 24.31 12.94 -8.93
CA ASP A 100 23.63 13.54 -10.06
C ASP A 100 22.63 12.55 -10.65
N VAL A 101 21.48 13.06 -11.12
CA VAL A 101 20.44 12.27 -11.75
C VAL A 101 20.10 12.83 -13.12
N LYS A 102 19.60 11.97 -14.00
CA LYS A 102 19.16 12.37 -15.35
C LYS A 102 18.01 11.49 -15.83
N ASP A 103 17.45 11.87 -17.00
CA ASP A 103 16.42 11.10 -17.71
C ASP A 103 15.30 10.66 -16.76
N LEU A 104 14.62 11.66 -16.16
CA LEU A 104 13.57 11.44 -15.18
C LEU A 104 12.26 11.09 -15.88
N THR A 105 11.58 10.07 -15.42
CA THR A 105 10.25 9.72 -15.90
C THR A 105 9.18 10.27 -14.96
N VAL A 106 8.37 11.18 -15.46
CA VAL A 106 7.20 11.72 -14.76
C VAL A 106 5.96 10.96 -15.18
N GLU A 107 5.18 10.50 -14.21
CA GLU A 107 3.86 9.90 -14.40
C GLU A 107 2.79 10.74 -13.74
N CYS A 108 1.71 11.01 -14.46
CA CYS A 108 0.53 11.72 -13.95
C CYS A 108 -0.70 10.83 -14.05
N VAL A 109 -1.47 10.77 -12.99
CA VAL A 109 -2.75 10.06 -12.90
C VAL A 109 -3.86 11.09 -12.84
N HIS A 110 -4.84 10.98 -13.73
CA HIS A 110 -5.93 11.92 -13.88
C HIS A 110 -7.24 11.35 -13.38
N SER A 111 -7.97 12.14 -12.62
CA SER A 111 -9.26 11.74 -12.07
C SER A 111 -10.36 12.73 -12.47
N SER A 112 -11.57 12.21 -12.61
CA SER A 112 -12.79 12.98 -12.81
C SER A 112 -13.29 13.60 -11.49
N ASN A 113 -14.33 14.42 -11.56
CA ASN A 113 -15.00 15.00 -10.39
C ASN A 113 -15.54 13.95 -9.38
N SER A 114 -15.82 12.74 -9.84
CA SER A 114 -16.23 11.62 -8.97
C SER A 114 -15.06 10.92 -8.27
N GLY A 115 -13.81 11.32 -8.55
CA GLY A 115 -12.61 10.65 -8.07
C GLY A 115 -12.21 9.41 -8.87
N THR A 116 -12.95 9.07 -9.93
CA THR A 116 -12.61 7.93 -10.80
C THR A 116 -11.39 8.28 -11.65
N VAL A 117 -10.39 7.41 -11.67
CA VAL A 117 -9.23 7.54 -12.58
C VAL A 117 -9.71 7.34 -14.01
N VAL A 118 -9.48 8.36 -14.84
CA VAL A 118 -9.93 8.38 -16.25
C VAL A 118 -8.78 8.28 -17.25
N ASP A 119 -7.55 8.63 -16.84
CA ASP A 119 -6.39 8.63 -17.72
C ASP A 119 -5.06 8.60 -16.96
N ARG A 120 -3.95 8.29 -17.68
CA ARG A 120 -2.58 8.32 -17.15
C ARG A 120 -1.62 8.76 -18.26
N ASN A 121 -0.75 9.72 -17.94
CA ASN A 121 0.31 10.17 -18.83
C ASN A 121 1.67 9.84 -18.23
N LYS A 122 2.59 9.39 -19.08
CA LYS A 122 3.97 9.10 -18.70
C LYS A 122 4.93 9.68 -19.74
N ARG A 123 5.89 10.50 -19.28
CA ARG A 123 6.87 11.16 -20.15
C ARG A 123 8.25 11.23 -19.49
N GLU A 124 9.27 11.14 -20.31
CA GLU A 124 10.67 11.34 -19.91
C GLU A 124 11.07 12.79 -20.05
N VAL A 125 11.78 13.27 -19.05
CA VAL A 125 12.39 14.59 -18.98
C VAL A 125 13.90 14.40 -19.15
N TYR A 126 14.41 14.67 -20.34
CA TYR A 126 15.83 14.51 -20.71
C TYR A 126 16.67 15.68 -20.18
N GLU A 127 16.80 15.75 -18.87
CA GLU A 127 17.54 16.78 -18.18
C GLU A 127 18.49 16.17 -17.14
N VAL A 128 19.64 16.82 -16.94
CA VAL A 128 20.56 16.49 -15.86
C VAL A 128 20.27 17.42 -14.69
N ILE A 129 20.13 16.87 -13.49
CA ILE A 129 19.92 17.61 -12.24
C ILE A 129 21.03 17.19 -11.27
N LYS A 130 21.96 18.10 -11.01
CA LYS A 130 23.11 17.83 -10.14
C LYS A 130 22.67 17.66 -8.68
N ALA A 131 23.50 17.02 -7.89
CA ALA A 131 23.32 16.93 -6.44
C ALA A 131 23.14 18.33 -5.82
N GLY A 132 22.06 18.54 -5.06
CA GLY A 132 21.70 19.81 -4.44
C GLY A 132 21.03 20.82 -5.38
N GLU A 133 20.93 20.56 -6.68
CA GLU A 133 20.34 21.48 -7.66
C GLU A 133 18.83 21.47 -7.60
N THR A 134 18.24 22.64 -7.87
CA THR A 134 16.80 22.81 -8.13
C THR A 134 16.61 23.26 -9.57
N LYS A 135 15.85 22.51 -10.35
CA LYS A 135 15.57 22.81 -11.76
C LYS A 135 14.08 23.07 -11.97
N LYS A 136 13.78 24.14 -12.69
CA LYS A 136 12.41 24.49 -13.11
C LYS A 136 12.24 24.20 -14.58
N ILE A 137 11.16 23.54 -14.94
CA ILE A 137 10.80 23.20 -16.32
C ILE A 137 9.38 23.68 -16.52
N ASN A 138 9.20 24.59 -17.49
CA ASN A 138 7.91 25.21 -17.75
C ASN A 138 7.33 24.69 -19.07
N ASN A 139 6.00 24.65 -19.15
CA ASN A 139 5.23 24.27 -20.35
C ASN A 139 5.65 22.92 -20.92
N PHE A 140 5.97 21.96 -20.04
CA PHE A 140 6.33 20.62 -20.47
C PHE A 140 5.08 19.86 -20.90
N ASN A 141 5.11 19.38 -22.15
CA ASN A 141 3.97 18.68 -22.76
C ASN A 141 3.94 17.22 -22.31
N MET A 142 2.93 16.86 -21.51
CA MET A 142 2.69 15.50 -21.02
C MET A 142 1.93 14.63 -22.03
N GLY A 143 1.39 15.22 -23.10
CA GLY A 143 0.58 14.53 -24.10
C GLY A 143 -0.92 14.76 -23.93
N PHE A 144 -1.71 13.94 -24.62
CA PHE A 144 -3.17 14.04 -24.57
C PHE A 144 -3.70 13.71 -23.17
N ILE A 145 -4.77 14.41 -22.79
CA ILE A 145 -5.47 14.19 -21.53
C ILE A 145 -6.97 14.01 -21.79
N HIS A 146 -7.60 13.12 -21.04
CA HIS A 146 -9.03 12.88 -21.15
C HIS A 146 -9.84 14.14 -20.80
N SER A 147 -10.88 14.45 -21.60
CA SER A 147 -11.69 15.67 -21.41
C SER A 147 -12.34 15.78 -20.04
N GLN A 148 -12.70 14.65 -19.42
CA GLN A 148 -13.31 14.59 -18.08
C GLN A 148 -12.29 14.65 -16.92
N ALA A 149 -11.00 14.73 -17.20
CA ALA A 149 -9.99 14.92 -16.16
C ALA A 149 -10.14 16.30 -15.52
N THR A 150 -10.34 16.34 -14.20
CA THR A 150 -10.52 17.58 -13.42
C THR A 150 -9.45 17.74 -12.35
N SER A 151 -8.76 16.66 -12.01
CA SER A 151 -7.63 16.66 -11.09
C SER A 151 -6.51 15.76 -11.61
N SER A 152 -5.27 16.09 -11.24
CA SER A 152 -4.08 15.35 -11.61
C SER A 152 -3.15 15.21 -10.43
N SER A 153 -2.59 14.00 -10.24
CA SER A 153 -1.52 13.73 -9.31
C SER A 153 -0.32 13.24 -10.07
N CYS A 154 0.80 13.94 -9.98
CA CYS A 154 2.02 13.60 -10.72
C CYS A 154 3.17 13.28 -9.76
N SER A 155 4.03 12.39 -10.19
CA SER A 155 5.24 12.00 -9.45
C SER A 155 6.35 11.57 -10.41
N VAL A 156 7.59 11.65 -9.95
CA VAL A 156 8.73 11.03 -10.63
C VAL A 156 8.74 9.55 -10.26
N VAL A 157 8.61 8.67 -11.25
CA VAL A 157 8.52 7.21 -11.05
C VAL A 157 9.79 6.47 -11.44
N ASP A 158 10.65 7.13 -12.21
CA ASP A 158 11.91 6.56 -12.67
C ASP A 158 12.96 7.65 -12.91
N LEU A 159 14.24 7.26 -12.83
CA LEU A 159 15.39 8.10 -13.15
C LEU A 159 16.66 7.28 -13.39
N VAL A 160 17.68 7.91 -13.93
CA VAL A 160 19.01 7.34 -14.06
C VAL A 160 19.96 8.07 -13.10
N VAL A 161 20.65 7.33 -12.24
CA VAL A 161 21.71 7.85 -11.34
C VAL A 161 23.02 7.85 -12.11
N MET A 162 23.79 8.95 -11.99
CA MET A 162 25.08 9.13 -12.65
C MET A 162 26.25 8.80 -11.71
#